data_c158a006cca179561f41c57c67f287c2
#
_entry.id   c158a006cca179561f41c57c67f287c2
#
_cell.length_a   1.000
_cell.length_b   1.000
_cell.length_c   1.000
_cell.angle_alpha   90.00
_cell.angle_beta   90.00
_cell.angle_gamma   90.00
#
_symmetry.space_group_name_H-M   'P 1'
#
loop_
_entity.id
_entity.type
_entity.pdbx_description
1 polymer ?
#
loop_
_entity_poly.entity_id
_entity_poly.type
_entity_poly.pdbx_seq_one_letter_code
_entity_poly.pdbx_strand_id
1 'polypeptide(L)'
;AALTGHLVLSTLHANDAPSTIARLDEMGVEPFMVSASLIGIISQRLLRRVCSHCREPYRPEERELGRFGLMASREADVTFYRAHHHSPNEPICPHCQGSGYKGRVGIYEVLRIQEEMATAISKGASTDVIRQLALESGMVTLLGYSLELVRRGETTLEEVGRMVLTDSGLESERRARALSTMTCEGCGAGLQEGWLECPYCLTPRH
;
A
#
# COMPACT_ATOMS: atom_id res chain seq x y z
N ALA A 1 -15.07 -20.10 -18.97
CA ALA A 1 -16.02 -20.04 -17.83
C ALA A 1 -16.46 -18.60 -17.56
N ALA A 2 -15.54 -17.63 -17.38
CA ALA A 2 -15.92 -16.23 -17.10
C ALA A 2 -16.75 -15.62 -18.23
N LEU A 3 -16.35 -15.77 -19.48
CA LEU A 3 -17.10 -15.29 -20.65
C LEU A 3 -18.51 -15.93 -20.82
N THR A 4 -18.75 -17.06 -20.17
CA THR A 4 -20.06 -17.71 -20.15
C THR A 4 -20.89 -17.41 -18.90
N GLY A 5 -20.50 -16.35 -18.15
CA GLY A 5 -21.26 -15.84 -17.01
C GLY A 5 -20.93 -16.48 -15.65
N HIS A 6 -19.86 -17.29 -15.56
CA HIS A 6 -19.44 -17.86 -14.29
C HIS A 6 -18.48 -16.91 -13.55
N LEU A 7 -18.64 -16.76 -12.24
CA LEU A 7 -17.65 -16.13 -11.40
C LEU A 7 -16.44 -17.08 -11.26
N VAL A 8 -15.28 -16.62 -11.72
CA VAL A 8 -14.02 -17.37 -11.65
C VAL A 8 -13.07 -16.64 -10.73
N LEU A 9 -12.53 -17.35 -9.73
CA LEU A 9 -11.48 -16.87 -8.85
C LEU A 9 -10.20 -17.66 -9.14
N SER A 10 -9.09 -16.95 -9.32
CA SER A 10 -7.78 -17.54 -9.57
C SER A 10 -6.69 -16.75 -8.86
N THR A 11 -5.49 -17.31 -8.78
CA THR A 11 -4.32 -16.66 -8.18
C THR A 11 -3.16 -16.63 -9.15
N LEU A 12 -2.42 -15.53 -9.15
CA LEU A 12 -1.22 -15.33 -9.93
C LEU A 12 -0.12 -14.71 -9.04
N HIS A 13 1.14 -14.99 -9.37
CA HIS A 13 2.28 -14.34 -8.75
C HIS A 13 2.64 -13.08 -9.53
N ALA A 14 2.36 -11.93 -8.95
CA ALA A 14 2.74 -10.61 -9.47
C ALA A 14 3.16 -9.69 -8.32
N ASN A 15 3.88 -8.61 -8.66
CA ASN A 15 4.37 -7.66 -7.66
C ASN A 15 3.28 -6.73 -7.14
N ASP A 16 2.39 -6.30 -8.02
CA ASP A 16 1.27 -5.38 -7.79
C ASP A 16 0.08 -5.74 -8.68
N ALA A 17 -1.06 -5.08 -8.50
CA ALA A 17 -2.25 -5.36 -9.26
C ALA A 17 -2.11 -5.00 -10.75
N PRO A 18 -1.55 -3.85 -11.16
CA PRO A 18 -1.33 -3.54 -12.57
C PRO A 18 -0.41 -4.54 -13.29
N SER A 19 0.64 -5.03 -12.64
CA SER A 19 1.58 -6.00 -13.23
C SER A 19 0.93 -7.37 -13.51
N THR A 20 -0.18 -7.67 -12.87
CA THR A 20 -0.93 -8.91 -13.12
C THR A 20 -1.47 -8.97 -14.54
N ILE A 21 -1.85 -7.83 -15.13
CA ILE A 21 -2.35 -7.75 -16.50
C ILE A 21 -1.24 -8.12 -17.50
N ALA A 22 -0.05 -7.54 -17.31
CA ALA A 22 1.12 -7.90 -18.13
C ALA A 22 1.47 -9.39 -17.98
N ARG A 23 1.32 -9.94 -16.78
CA ARG A 23 1.57 -11.36 -16.54
C ARG A 23 0.59 -12.27 -17.27
N LEU A 24 -0.68 -11.89 -17.40
CA LEU A 24 -1.66 -12.62 -18.22
C LEU A 24 -1.29 -12.59 -19.70
N ASP A 25 -0.83 -11.45 -20.20
CA ASP A 25 -0.34 -11.32 -21.59
C ASP A 25 0.89 -12.20 -21.83
N GLU A 26 1.86 -12.20 -20.95
CA GLU A 26 3.04 -13.10 -20.99
C GLU A 26 2.67 -14.59 -20.99
N MET A 27 1.54 -14.94 -20.38
CA MET A 27 1.00 -16.31 -20.39
C MET A 27 0.21 -16.65 -21.67
N GLY A 28 0.14 -15.72 -22.63
CA GLY A 28 -0.53 -15.90 -23.90
C GLY A 28 -2.04 -15.71 -23.86
N VAL A 29 -2.55 -15.01 -22.83
CA VAL A 29 -3.99 -14.66 -22.78
C VAL A 29 -4.20 -13.38 -23.58
N GLU A 30 -4.99 -13.48 -24.64
CA GLU A 30 -5.28 -12.36 -25.54
C GLU A 30 -5.89 -11.17 -24.78
N PRO A 31 -5.41 -9.92 -25.00
CA PRO A 31 -5.87 -8.73 -24.27
C PRO A 31 -7.39 -8.52 -24.30
N PHE A 32 -8.06 -8.84 -25.42
CA PHE A 32 -9.51 -8.71 -25.51
C PHE A 32 -10.25 -9.71 -24.60
N MET A 33 -9.68 -10.91 -24.38
CA MET A 33 -10.25 -11.89 -23.45
C MET A 33 -10.08 -11.43 -21.99
N VAL A 34 -8.94 -10.84 -21.67
CA VAL A 34 -8.68 -10.25 -20.35
C VAL A 34 -9.69 -9.13 -20.09
N SER A 35 -9.82 -8.19 -21.03
CA SER A 35 -10.73 -7.04 -20.90
C SER A 35 -12.21 -7.45 -20.76
N ALA A 36 -12.62 -8.52 -21.43
CA ALA A 36 -14.01 -8.99 -21.43
C ALA A 36 -14.36 -9.84 -20.20
N SER A 37 -13.38 -10.43 -19.50
CA SER A 37 -13.62 -11.38 -18.42
C SER A 37 -13.15 -10.92 -17.05
N LEU A 38 -12.16 -10.03 -16.99
CA LEU A 38 -11.58 -9.59 -15.74
C LEU A 38 -12.42 -8.46 -15.11
N ILE A 39 -12.88 -8.68 -13.88
CA ILE A 39 -13.66 -7.68 -13.12
C ILE A 39 -12.84 -6.93 -12.09
N GLY A 40 -11.75 -7.52 -11.64
CA GLY A 40 -10.84 -6.88 -10.68
C GLY A 40 -9.68 -7.76 -10.30
N ILE A 41 -8.69 -7.13 -9.69
CA ILE A 41 -7.47 -7.77 -9.18
C ILE A 41 -7.26 -7.30 -7.75
N ILE A 42 -6.91 -8.24 -6.87
CA ILE A 42 -6.53 -7.95 -5.50
C ILE A 42 -5.10 -8.42 -5.31
N SER A 43 -4.18 -7.47 -5.13
CA SER A 43 -2.83 -7.77 -4.66
C SER A 43 -2.81 -7.72 -3.14
N GLN A 44 -2.22 -8.75 -2.51
CA GLN A 44 -2.20 -8.91 -1.06
C GLN A 44 -0.80 -9.20 -0.57
N ARG A 45 -0.45 -8.60 0.59
CA ARG A 45 0.72 -8.96 1.39
C ARG A 45 0.33 -9.11 2.85
N LEU A 46 1.16 -9.77 3.63
CA LEU A 46 1.00 -9.89 5.07
C LEU A 46 2.15 -9.19 5.77
N LEU A 47 1.82 -8.24 6.64
CA LEU A 47 2.76 -7.59 7.54
C LEU A 47 2.64 -8.18 8.94
N ARG A 48 3.74 -8.25 9.68
CA ARG A 48 3.71 -8.59 11.10
C ARG A 48 3.07 -7.44 11.88
N ARG A 49 2.20 -7.77 12.82
CA ARG A 49 1.67 -6.81 13.78
C ARG A 49 2.68 -6.56 14.87
N VAL A 50 2.99 -5.29 15.13
CA VAL A 50 3.83 -4.94 16.28
C VAL A 50 3.13 -5.33 17.58
N CYS A 51 3.88 -5.86 18.53
CA CYS A 51 3.32 -6.28 19.81
C CYS A 51 2.83 -5.09 20.61
N SER A 52 1.53 -5.01 20.88
CA SER A 52 0.93 -3.90 21.63
C SER A 52 1.41 -3.79 23.08
N HIS A 53 1.98 -4.85 23.66
CA HIS A 53 2.44 -4.89 25.04
C HIS A 53 3.87 -4.39 25.24
N CYS A 54 4.73 -4.50 24.22
CA CYS A 54 6.13 -4.10 24.34
C CYS A 54 6.60 -3.13 23.24
N ARG A 55 5.73 -2.70 22.35
CA ARG A 55 6.09 -1.70 21.34
C ARG A 55 6.53 -0.40 21.99
N GLU A 56 7.51 0.26 21.41
CA GLU A 56 8.05 1.51 21.91
C GLU A 56 7.59 2.67 21.02
N PRO A 57 7.04 3.74 21.64
CA PRO A 57 6.77 4.95 20.88
C PRO A 57 8.09 5.65 20.52
N TYR A 58 8.20 6.14 19.28
CA TYR A 58 9.36 6.91 18.85
C TYR A 58 8.97 7.95 17.81
N ARG A 59 9.85 8.92 17.58
CA ARG A 59 9.77 9.87 16.48
C ARG A 59 10.81 9.47 15.43
N PRO A 60 10.39 9.09 14.20
CA PRO A 60 11.32 8.78 13.14
C PRO A 60 12.15 9.99 12.72
N GLU A 61 13.39 9.75 12.33
CA GLU A 61 14.23 10.78 11.73
C GLU A 61 13.73 11.15 10.32
N GLU A 62 14.00 12.37 9.85
CA GLU A 62 13.65 12.82 8.48
C GLU A 62 14.17 11.86 7.40
N ARG A 63 15.38 11.32 7.59
CA ARG A 63 15.98 10.35 6.68
C ARG A 63 15.17 9.04 6.62
N GLU A 64 14.67 8.57 7.75
CA GLU A 64 13.82 7.38 7.82
C GLU A 64 12.50 7.63 7.10
N LEU A 65 11.82 8.72 7.39
CA LEU A 65 10.57 9.12 6.73
C LEU A 65 10.76 9.32 5.22
N GLY A 66 11.85 9.96 4.81
CA GLY A 66 12.17 10.21 3.41
C GLY A 66 12.29 8.93 2.56
N ARG A 67 12.71 7.80 3.15
CA ARG A 67 12.73 6.49 2.48
C ARG A 67 11.35 6.04 2.01
N PHE A 68 10.29 6.45 2.72
CA PHE A 68 8.90 6.14 2.38
C PHE A 68 8.21 7.29 1.63
N GLY A 69 8.97 8.31 1.25
CA GLY A 69 8.44 9.52 0.65
C GLY A 69 7.58 10.34 1.62
N LEU A 70 7.73 10.14 2.92
CA LEU A 70 7.08 10.91 3.97
C LEU A 70 7.94 12.13 4.31
N MET A 71 7.29 13.21 4.76
CA MET A 71 7.95 14.40 5.26
C MET A 71 7.64 14.56 6.75
N ALA A 72 8.63 14.97 7.52
CA ALA A 72 8.41 15.33 8.91
C ALA A 72 7.62 16.64 8.98
N SER A 73 6.45 16.61 9.61
CA SER A 73 5.77 17.83 10.04
C SER A 73 6.08 18.09 11.51
N ARG A 74 6.45 19.32 11.85
CA ARG A 74 6.67 19.73 13.24
C ARG A 74 5.37 19.84 14.03
N GLU A 75 4.24 19.94 13.33
CA GLU A 75 2.91 20.17 13.92
C GLU A 75 2.11 18.86 14.09
N ALA A 76 2.57 17.78 13.48
CA ALA A 76 1.88 16.51 13.59
C ALA A 76 2.28 15.79 14.89
N ASP A 77 1.35 15.67 15.80
CA ASP A 77 1.51 14.90 17.05
C ASP A 77 1.24 13.41 16.81
N VAL A 78 2.06 12.80 15.94
CA VAL A 78 1.93 11.39 15.61
C VAL A 78 2.99 10.58 16.30
N THR A 79 2.51 9.60 17.00
CA THR A 79 3.36 8.60 17.63
C THR A 79 3.55 7.41 16.72
N PHE A 80 4.75 7.25 16.19
CA PHE A 80 5.15 6.02 15.54
C PHE A 80 5.57 4.99 16.58
N TYR A 81 5.47 3.71 16.22
CA TYR A 81 5.89 2.62 17.08
C TYR A 81 6.94 1.77 16.39
N ARG A 82 7.92 1.33 17.17
CA ARG A 82 8.89 0.31 16.75
C ARG A 82 8.73 -0.96 17.58
N ALA A 83 9.18 -2.08 17.03
CA ALA A 83 9.24 -3.31 17.78
C ALA A 83 10.33 -3.24 18.83
N HIS A 84 10.03 -3.66 20.05
CA HIS A 84 11.03 -3.79 21.09
C HIS A 84 11.94 -5.00 20.82
N HIS A 85 13.23 -4.76 20.71
CA HIS A 85 14.24 -5.80 20.57
C HIS A 85 14.84 -6.08 21.95
N HIS A 86 14.45 -7.21 22.55
CA HIS A 86 14.90 -7.58 23.87
C HIS A 86 16.40 -7.83 23.92
N SER A 87 17.08 -7.20 24.88
CA SER A 87 18.47 -7.48 25.20
C SER A 87 18.60 -8.79 25.99
N PRO A 88 19.74 -9.48 25.95
CA PRO A 88 19.93 -10.77 26.63
C PRO A 88 19.60 -10.78 28.13
N ASN A 89 19.67 -9.62 28.79
CA ASN A 89 19.45 -9.45 30.22
C ASN A 89 18.07 -8.86 30.59
N GLU A 90 17.19 -8.64 29.58
CA GLU A 90 15.86 -8.11 29.81
C GLU A 90 14.82 -9.21 29.92
N PRO A 91 13.76 -9.04 30.74
CA PRO A 91 12.64 -9.96 30.77
C PRO A 91 11.98 -10.06 29.39
N ILE A 92 11.84 -11.25 28.88
CA ILE A 92 11.20 -11.50 27.60
C ILE A 92 9.70 -11.18 27.71
N CYS A 93 9.18 -10.39 26.78
CA CYS A 93 7.75 -10.12 26.71
C CYS A 93 6.97 -11.44 26.51
N PRO A 94 6.08 -11.84 27.43
CA PRO A 94 5.36 -13.11 27.34
C PRO A 94 4.36 -13.14 26.19
N HIS A 95 3.91 -11.98 25.67
CA HIS A 95 2.95 -11.89 24.60
C HIS A 95 3.53 -12.19 23.23
N CYS A 96 4.73 -11.70 22.94
CA CYS A 96 5.41 -11.90 21.66
C CYS A 96 6.63 -12.83 21.74
N GLN A 97 6.95 -13.32 22.92
CA GLN A 97 8.10 -14.20 23.18
C GLN A 97 9.43 -13.58 22.71
N GLY A 98 9.58 -12.28 22.93
CA GLY A 98 10.78 -11.53 22.61
C GLY A 98 10.90 -11.09 21.14
N SER A 99 9.99 -11.48 20.26
CA SER A 99 10.07 -11.15 18.83
C SER A 99 9.71 -9.69 18.50
N GLY A 100 9.08 -8.95 19.42
CA GLY A 100 8.53 -7.61 19.19
C GLY A 100 7.28 -7.58 18.30
N TYR A 101 6.86 -8.72 17.74
CA TYR A 101 5.70 -8.86 16.86
C TYR A 101 4.78 -9.98 17.29
N LYS A 102 3.47 -9.83 17.07
CA LYS A 102 2.47 -10.87 17.32
C LYS A 102 1.33 -10.83 16.32
N GLY A 103 1.17 -11.91 15.57
CA GLY A 103 0.17 -12.03 14.52
C GLY A 103 0.55 -11.28 13.24
N ARG A 104 -0.36 -11.25 12.30
CA ARG A 104 -0.21 -10.62 10.99
C ARG A 104 -1.44 -9.80 10.65
N VAL A 105 -1.26 -8.84 9.76
CA VAL A 105 -2.34 -8.04 9.18
C VAL A 105 -2.18 -8.06 7.67
N GLY A 106 -3.31 -8.21 6.95
CA GLY A 106 -3.34 -8.11 5.50
C GLY A 106 -3.30 -6.66 5.05
N ILE A 107 -2.53 -6.40 4.00
CA ILE A 107 -2.57 -5.17 3.23
C ILE A 107 -3.01 -5.50 1.81
N TYR A 108 -3.74 -4.60 1.20
CA TYR A 108 -4.42 -4.86 -0.06
C TYR A 108 -4.27 -3.69 -1.02
N GLU A 109 -4.09 -4.03 -2.28
CA GLU A 109 -4.24 -3.12 -3.41
C GLU A 109 -5.34 -3.71 -4.29
N VAL A 110 -6.43 -2.95 -4.49
CA VAL A 110 -7.62 -3.41 -5.19
C VAL A 110 -7.79 -2.61 -6.47
N LEU A 111 -7.57 -3.27 -7.59
CA LEU A 111 -7.79 -2.72 -8.92
C LEU A 111 -9.14 -3.21 -9.45
N ARG A 112 -10.05 -2.28 -9.69
CA ARG A 112 -11.34 -2.56 -10.36
C ARG A 112 -11.20 -2.29 -11.85
N ILE A 113 -11.68 -3.22 -12.66
CA ILE A 113 -11.67 -3.05 -14.13
C ILE A 113 -12.95 -2.31 -14.52
N GLN A 114 -12.84 -1.01 -14.71
CA GLN A 114 -13.88 -0.14 -15.23
C GLN A 114 -13.78 -0.07 -16.78
N GLU A 115 -14.75 0.54 -17.44
CA GLU A 115 -14.84 0.58 -18.89
C GLU A 115 -13.60 1.18 -19.57
N GLU A 116 -13.07 2.27 -19.02
CA GLU A 116 -11.86 2.91 -19.53
C GLU A 116 -10.64 2.00 -19.40
N MET A 117 -10.50 1.34 -18.25
CA MET A 117 -9.46 0.35 -17.98
C MET A 117 -9.58 -0.85 -18.94
N ALA A 118 -10.80 -1.40 -19.11
CA ALA A 118 -11.05 -2.50 -20.04
C ALA A 118 -10.68 -2.11 -21.47
N THR A 119 -11.01 -0.89 -21.89
CA THR A 119 -10.64 -0.35 -23.20
C THR A 119 -9.12 -0.26 -23.37
N ALA A 120 -8.39 0.22 -22.36
CA ALA A 120 -6.94 0.29 -22.39
C ALA A 120 -6.30 -1.11 -22.48
N ILE A 121 -6.80 -2.06 -21.69
CA ILE A 121 -6.36 -3.47 -21.72
C ILE A 121 -6.57 -4.08 -23.11
N SER A 122 -7.77 -3.93 -23.70
CA SER A 122 -8.09 -4.50 -25.01
C SER A 122 -7.19 -3.97 -26.14
N LYS A 123 -6.66 -2.77 -25.98
CA LYS A 123 -5.70 -2.13 -26.91
C LYS A 123 -4.24 -2.50 -26.63
N GLY A 124 -3.97 -3.37 -25.67
CA GLY A 124 -2.61 -3.74 -25.29
C GLY A 124 -1.82 -2.62 -24.62
N ALA A 125 -2.48 -1.81 -23.80
CA ALA A 125 -1.82 -0.72 -23.08
C ALA A 125 -0.70 -1.23 -22.17
N SER A 126 0.38 -0.46 -22.07
CA SER A 126 1.51 -0.80 -21.20
C SER A 126 1.11 -0.81 -19.72
N THR A 127 1.87 -1.53 -18.90
CA THR A 127 1.67 -1.58 -17.44
C THR A 127 1.66 -0.19 -16.81
N ASP A 128 2.44 0.75 -17.34
CA ASP A 128 2.47 2.14 -16.83
C ASP A 128 1.18 2.89 -17.10
N VAL A 129 0.57 2.69 -18.27
CA VAL A 129 -0.76 3.26 -18.59
C VAL A 129 -1.82 2.66 -17.68
N ILE A 130 -1.82 1.34 -17.51
CA ILE A 130 -2.74 0.65 -16.60
C ILE A 130 -2.57 1.15 -15.16
N ARG A 131 -1.33 1.32 -14.70
CA ARG A 131 -1.03 1.87 -13.36
C ARG A 131 -1.56 3.28 -13.21
N GLN A 132 -1.35 4.13 -14.20
CA GLN A 132 -1.85 5.50 -14.19
C GLN A 132 -3.38 5.54 -14.06
N LEU A 133 -4.10 4.81 -14.89
CA LEU A 133 -5.56 4.69 -14.83
C LEU A 133 -6.05 4.14 -13.49
N ALA A 134 -5.34 3.15 -12.93
CA ALA A 134 -5.66 2.59 -11.63
C ALA A 134 -5.58 3.65 -10.52
N LEU A 135 -4.52 4.45 -10.51
CA LEU A 135 -4.33 5.52 -9.52
C LEU A 135 -5.36 6.63 -9.70
N GLU A 136 -5.66 7.03 -10.94
CA GLU A 136 -6.70 8.01 -11.28
C GLU A 136 -8.09 7.56 -10.83
N SER A 137 -8.35 6.25 -10.87
CA SER A 137 -9.59 5.66 -10.35
C SER A 137 -9.63 5.54 -8.81
N GLY A 138 -8.62 6.03 -8.11
CA GLY A 138 -8.54 6.02 -6.64
C GLY A 138 -8.01 4.72 -6.02
N MET A 139 -7.28 3.90 -6.79
CA MET A 139 -6.63 2.72 -6.22
C MET A 139 -5.60 3.12 -5.15
N VAL A 140 -5.74 2.55 -3.95
CA VAL A 140 -4.75 2.70 -2.88
C VAL A 140 -3.64 1.70 -3.09
N THR A 141 -2.38 2.16 -3.10
CA THR A 141 -1.21 1.28 -3.27
C THR A 141 -0.96 0.44 -2.02
N LEU A 142 -0.25 -0.69 -2.17
CA LEU A 142 0.19 -1.50 -1.02
C LEU A 142 1.00 -0.66 -0.02
N LEU A 143 1.84 0.26 -0.52
CA LEU A 143 2.63 1.15 0.33
C LEU A 143 1.71 2.14 1.07
N GLY A 144 0.79 2.80 0.40
CA GLY A 144 -0.16 3.73 1.01
C GLY A 144 -1.01 3.06 2.10
N TYR A 145 -1.53 1.85 1.81
CA TYR A 145 -2.27 1.07 2.81
C TYR A 145 -1.40 0.71 4.03
N SER A 146 -0.14 0.31 3.78
CA SER A 146 0.80 -0.03 4.85
C SER A 146 1.10 1.14 5.77
N LEU A 147 1.29 2.33 5.20
CA LEU A 147 1.57 3.56 5.95
C LEU A 147 0.39 3.95 6.86
N GLU A 148 -0.84 3.71 6.40
CA GLU A 148 -2.03 3.90 7.25
C GLU A 148 -2.02 2.95 8.46
N LEU A 149 -1.60 1.68 8.29
CA LEU A 149 -1.46 0.75 9.41
C LEU A 149 -0.31 1.15 10.37
N VAL A 150 0.77 1.72 9.85
CA VAL A 150 1.84 2.29 10.69
C VAL A 150 1.29 3.44 11.53
N ARG A 151 0.52 4.33 10.92
CA ARG A 151 -0.15 5.43 11.61
C ARG A 151 -1.04 4.96 12.75
N ARG A 152 -1.79 3.88 12.54
CA ARG A 152 -2.62 3.25 13.58
C ARG A 152 -1.82 2.49 14.63
N GLY A 153 -0.50 2.40 14.49
CA GLY A 153 0.36 1.63 15.39
C GLY A 153 0.13 0.12 15.30
N GLU A 154 -0.38 -0.38 14.18
CA GLU A 154 -0.60 -1.82 13.96
C GLU A 154 0.65 -2.52 13.45
N THR A 155 1.53 -1.81 12.73
CA THR A 155 2.80 -2.31 12.23
C THR A 155 3.88 -1.23 12.34
N THR A 156 5.07 -1.47 11.81
CA THR A 156 6.22 -0.57 11.93
C THR A 156 6.74 -0.15 10.55
N LEU A 157 7.43 1.00 10.47
CA LEU A 157 8.15 1.40 9.25
C LEU A 157 9.20 0.37 8.84
N GLU A 158 9.86 -0.27 9.80
CA GLU A 158 10.82 -1.35 9.55
C GLU A 158 10.17 -2.51 8.78
N GLU A 159 9.01 -2.98 9.25
CA GLU A 159 8.29 -4.09 8.60
C GLU A 159 7.79 -3.71 7.21
N VAL A 160 7.27 -2.49 7.03
CA VAL A 160 6.87 -1.96 5.71
C VAL A 160 8.08 -1.88 4.79
N GLY A 161 9.22 -1.37 5.28
CA GLY A 161 10.47 -1.32 4.52
C GLY A 161 10.95 -2.68 4.06
N ARG A 162 10.76 -3.72 4.88
CA ARG A 162 11.15 -5.09 4.57
C ARG A 162 10.26 -5.76 3.53
N MET A 163 8.95 -5.49 3.56
CA MET A 163 7.95 -6.28 2.83
C MET A 163 7.37 -5.61 1.60
N VAL A 164 7.32 -4.28 1.59
CA VAL A 164 6.52 -3.52 0.62
C VAL A 164 7.33 -2.46 -0.12
N LEU A 165 8.41 -1.98 0.49
CA LEU A 165 9.19 -0.91 -0.10
C LEU A 165 9.96 -1.42 -1.33
N THR A 166 9.46 -1.04 -2.51
CA THR A 166 10.08 -1.28 -3.81
C THR A 166 10.15 0.03 -4.58
N ASP A 167 11.06 0.14 -5.53
CA ASP A 167 11.18 1.35 -6.36
C ASP A 167 9.88 1.63 -7.12
N SER A 168 9.25 0.59 -7.68
CA SER A 168 7.96 0.71 -8.37
C SER A 168 6.81 1.11 -7.42
N GLY A 169 6.83 0.60 -6.19
CA GLY A 169 5.85 0.97 -5.16
C GLY A 169 5.98 2.44 -4.75
N LEU A 170 7.20 2.92 -4.55
CA LEU A 170 7.48 4.33 -4.25
C LEU A 170 7.05 5.25 -5.40
N GLU A 171 7.33 4.86 -6.64
CA GLU A 171 6.91 5.63 -7.81
C GLU A 171 5.39 5.68 -7.94
N SER A 172 4.71 4.54 -7.77
CA SER A 172 3.25 4.48 -7.77
C SER A 172 2.64 5.37 -6.68
N GLU A 173 3.21 5.35 -5.48
CA GLU A 173 2.76 6.19 -4.38
C GLU A 173 2.98 7.68 -4.65
N ARG A 174 4.11 8.07 -5.24
CA ARG A 174 4.37 9.45 -5.66
C ARG A 174 3.35 9.92 -6.71
N ARG A 175 3.04 9.08 -7.70
CA ARG A 175 2.02 9.38 -8.72
C ARG A 175 0.64 9.51 -8.09
N ALA A 176 0.24 8.60 -7.19
CA ALA A 176 -1.03 8.68 -6.48
C ALA A 176 -1.19 10.01 -5.73
N ARG A 177 -0.14 10.47 -5.07
CA ARG A 177 -0.13 11.77 -4.38
C ARG A 177 -0.24 12.94 -5.33
N ALA A 178 0.41 12.89 -6.49
CA ALA A 178 0.39 13.96 -7.49
C ALA A 178 -0.99 14.11 -8.18
N LEU A 179 -1.79 13.06 -8.23
CA LEU A 179 -3.13 13.07 -8.81
C LEU A 179 -4.19 13.73 -7.92
N SER A 180 -3.88 13.91 -6.65
CA SER A 180 -4.82 14.53 -5.72
C SER A 180 -4.97 16.03 -6.02
N THR A 181 -6.19 16.49 -6.16
CA THR A 181 -6.54 17.91 -6.37
C THR A 181 -6.41 18.73 -5.11
N MET A 182 -6.34 18.09 -3.95
CA MET A 182 -6.22 18.74 -2.65
C MET A 182 -4.84 18.45 -2.07
N THR A 183 -4.20 19.50 -1.56
CA THR A 183 -2.88 19.40 -0.92
C THR A 183 -2.98 19.63 0.58
N CYS A 184 -2.15 18.91 1.32
CA CYS A 184 -1.99 19.10 2.75
C CYS A 184 -1.29 20.42 3.06
N GLU A 185 -1.86 21.23 3.91
CA GLU A 185 -1.24 22.51 4.33
C GLU A 185 0.08 22.30 5.09
N GLY A 186 0.22 21.16 5.79
CA GLY A 186 1.42 20.85 6.59
C GLY A 186 2.61 20.36 5.76
N CYS A 187 2.39 19.52 4.73
CA CYS A 187 3.49 18.89 3.97
C CYS A 187 3.37 18.98 2.45
N GLY A 188 2.30 19.60 1.92
CA GLY A 188 2.07 19.73 0.49
C GLY A 188 1.72 18.40 -0.22
N ALA A 189 1.54 17.30 0.49
CA ALA A 189 1.13 16.04 -0.10
C ALA A 189 -0.31 16.09 -0.60
N GLY A 190 -0.60 15.43 -1.72
CA GLY A 190 -1.94 15.28 -2.22
C GLY A 190 -2.83 14.48 -1.25
N LEU A 191 -4.06 14.94 -1.03
CA LEU A 191 -5.05 14.33 -0.15
C LEU A 191 -6.20 13.75 -0.96
N GLN A 192 -6.78 12.65 -0.51
CA GLN A 192 -8.02 12.12 -1.08
C GLN A 192 -9.24 12.76 -0.41
N GLU A 193 -10.34 12.84 -1.17
CA GLU A 193 -11.63 13.23 -0.63
C GLU A 193 -12.05 12.26 0.49
N GLY A 194 -12.44 12.81 1.65
CA GLY A 194 -12.82 12.02 2.81
C GLY A 194 -11.70 11.76 3.83
N TRP A 195 -10.45 12.12 3.57
CA TRP A 195 -9.43 12.10 4.60
C TRP A 195 -9.61 13.28 5.54
N LEU A 196 -9.81 12.99 6.82
CA LEU A 196 -9.95 14.01 7.87
C LEU A 196 -8.61 14.57 8.33
N GLU A 197 -7.55 13.85 8.05
CA GLU A 197 -6.17 14.23 8.35
C GLU A 197 -5.23 13.71 7.26
N CYS A 198 -4.09 14.35 7.09
CA CYS A 198 -3.09 13.93 6.12
C CYS A 198 -2.42 12.62 6.55
N PRO A 199 -2.46 11.53 5.79
CA PRO A 199 -1.82 10.27 6.18
C PRO A 199 -0.29 10.33 6.16
N TYR A 200 0.29 11.43 5.65
CA TYR A 200 1.74 11.56 5.49
C TYR A 200 2.41 12.41 6.56
N CYS A 201 1.72 13.43 7.07
CA CYS A 201 2.24 14.30 8.13
C CYS A 201 1.25 14.51 9.26
N LEU A 202 0.02 13.97 9.10
CA LEU A 202 -1.08 13.92 10.06
C LEU A 202 -1.59 15.32 10.49
N THR A 203 -1.30 16.34 9.70
CA THR A 203 -1.95 17.63 9.86
C THR A 203 -3.47 17.42 9.70
N PRO A 204 -4.29 17.85 10.67
CA PRO A 204 -5.74 17.80 10.55
C PRO A 204 -6.21 18.62 9.35
N ARG A 205 -7.29 18.20 8.72
CA ARG A 205 -7.95 18.94 7.68
C ARG A 205 -9.09 19.73 8.31
N HIS A 206 -9.02 21.04 8.21
CA HIS A 206 -10.06 21.98 8.63
C HIS A 206 -11.09 22.22 7.53
#